data_9f59f3e7fe0a6e3ff7a2f4b49efa652c
#
_entry.id   9f59f3e7fe0a6e3ff7a2f4b49efa652c
#
_cell.length_a   1.000
_cell.length_b   1.000
_cell.length_c   1.000
_cell.angle_alpha   90.00
_cell.angle_beta   90.00
_cell.angle_gamma   90.00
#
_symmetry.space_group_name_H-M   'P 1'
#
loop_
_entity.id
_entity.type
_entity.pdbx_description
1 polymer ?
#
loop_
_entity_poly.entity_id
_entity_poly.type
_entity_poly.pdbx_seq_one_letter_code
_entity_poly.pdbx_strand_id
1 'polypeptide(L)'
;EIIVANHDLVLADLALGGGAVLPSPGDSIYILDEAHHLADKALSHFSTAADIKGSLQWLEQWRKTQRRLETDLSAASSLTAVYVKNEQLMTEAEARLRDLWLLVQQVAVFDVGNGSQYDQPQFRFPHGKIPEPVRELAAVLQILFASLLSGFDTLDQALKKGLADDHQEITKD
;
A
#
# COMPACT_ATOMS: atom_id res chain seq x y z
N GLU A 1 -35.71 -16.50 -3.86
CA GLU A 1 -34.46 -16.97 -4.49
C GLU A 1 -33.46 -17.38 -3.39
N ILE A 2 -32.71 -18.46 -3.62
CA ILE A 2 -31.66 -18.92 -2.71
C ILE A 2 -30.33 -18.79 -3.43
N ILE A 3 -29.38 -18.10 -2.81
CA ILE A 3 -28.03 -17.91 -3.33
C ILE A 3 -27.05 -18.53 -2.32
N VAL A 4 -26.13 -19.35 -2.83
CA VAL A 4 -25.05 -19.94 -2.03
C VAL A 4 -23.75 -19.25 -2.41
N ALA A 5 -23.08 -18.67 -1.43
CA ALA A 5 -21.82 -17.95 -1.61
C ALA A 5 -20.83 -18.32 -0.50
N ASN A 6 -19.53 -18.21 -0.77
CA ASN A 6 -18.54 -18.33 0.29
C ASN A 6 -18.44 -17.02 1.10
N HIS A 7 -17.88 -17.11 2.31
CA HIS A 7 -17.72 -15.94 3.18
C HIS A 7 -16.91 -14.81 2.54
N ASP A 8 -15.89 -15.15 1.73
CA ASP A 8 -15.00 -14.16 1.13
C ASP A 8 -15.74 -13.32 0.09
N LEU A 9 -16.65 -13.92 -0.71
CA LEU A 9 -17.50 -13.20 -1.64
C LEU A 9 -18.50 -12.27 -0.92
N VAL A 10 -19.10 -12.76 0.17
CA VAL A 10 -20.02 -11.94 0.99
C VAL A 10 -19.28 -10.74 1.57
N LEU A 11 -18.09 -10.95 2.15
CA LEU A 11 -17.27 -9.89 2.73
C LEU A 11 -16.78 -8.90 1.66
N ALA A 12 -16.42 -9.38 0.45
CA ALA A 12 -16.03 -8.52 -0.67
C ALA A 12 -17.20 -7.64 -1.13
N ASP A 13 -18.40 -8.20 -1.26
CA ASP A 13 -19.58 -7.42 -1.64
C ASP A 13 -19.93 -6.38 -0.57
N LEU A 14 -19.87 -6.73 0.71
CA LEU A 14 -20.06 -5.79 1.82
C LEU A 14 -19.03 -4.69 1.86
N ALA A 15 -17.77 -4.98 1.51
CA ALA A 15 -16.71 -3.98 1.40
C ALA A 15 -16.98 -2.95 0.29
N LEU A 16 -17.70 -3.33 -0.76
CA LEU A 16 -18.15 -2.45 -1.83
C LEU A 16 -19.46 -1.69 -1.49
N GLY A 17 -19.97 -1.86 -0.27
CA GLY A 17 -21.21 -1.23 0.19
C GLY A 17 -22.41 -2.17 0.21
N GLY A 18 -22.26 -3.40 -0.27
CA GLY A 18 -23.32 -4.41 -0.40
C GLY A 18 -24.24 -4.20 -1.61
N GLY A 19 -24.63 -5.28 -2.25
CA GLY A 19 -25.53 -5.24 -3.39
C GLY A 19 -24.84 -5.03 -4.76
N ALA A 20 -23.51 -5.08 -4.81
CA ALA A 20 -22.76 -4.96 -6.05
C ALA A 20 -22.69 -6.28 -6.84
N VAL A 21 -22.54 -7.39 -6.13
CA VAL A 21 -22.45 -8.75 -6.71
C VAL A 21 -23.56 -9.65 -6.18
N LEU A 22 -23.91 -9.50 -4.91
CA LEU A 22 -25.00 -10.21 -4.22
C LEU A 22 -26.20 -9.27 -4.08
N PRO A 23 -27.42 -9.79 -3.78
CA PRO A 23 -28.55 -8.94 -3.46
C PRO A 23 -28.27 -8.01 -2.30
N SER A 24 -28.95 -6.85 -2.29
CA SER A 24 -28.78 -5.84 -1.24
C SER A 24 -28.96 -6.46 0.16
N PRO A 25 -28.08 -6.13 1.11
CA PRO A 25 -28.17 -6.62 2.49
C PRO A 25 -29.50 -6.30 3.16
N GLY A 26 -30.12 -5.15 2.81
CA GLY A 26 -31.40 -4.73 3.36
C GLY A 26 -32.58 -5.62 2.94
N ASP A 27 -32.45 -6.33 1.82
CA ASP A 27 -33.49 -7.18 1.23
C ASP A 27 -33.15 -8.68 1.36
N SER A 28 -32.14 -9.03 2.13
CA SER A 28 -31.60 -10.38 2.22
C SER A 28 -31.55 -10.89 3.65
N ILE A 29 -31.72 -12.21 3.79
CA ILE A 29 -31.47 -12.93 5.05
C ILE A 29 -30.19 -13.75 4.85
N TYR A 30 -29.20 -13.51 5.68
CA TYR A 30 -27.94 -14.25 5.66
C TYR A 30 -27.99 -15.42 6.64
N ILE A 31 -27.70 -16.62 6.14
CA ILE A 31 -27.49 -17.81 6.96
C ILE A 31 -26.02 -18.21 6.77
N LEU A 32 -25.25 -18.08 7.84
CA LEU A 32 -23.81 -18.31 7.81
C LEU A 32 -23.51 -19.71 8.38
N ASP A 33 -23.05 -20.61 7.53
CA ASP A 33 -22.49 -21.90 7.95
C ASP A 33 -21.03 -21.70 8.36
N GLU A 34 -20.53 -22.53 9.30
CA GLU A 34 -19.17 -22.42 9.83
C GLU A 34 -18.82 -20.98 10.31
N ALA A 35 -19.78 -20.29 10.93
CA ALA A 35 -19.67 -18.90 11.32
C ALA A 35 -18.50 -18.59 12.28
N HIS A 36 -17.93 -19.62 12.91
CA HIS A 36 -16.77 -19.48 13.79
C HIS A 36 -15.52 -18.97 13.04
N HIS A 37 -15.45 -19.18 11.72
CA HIS A 37 -14.38 -18.62 10.87
C HIS A 37 -14.65 -17.18 10.41
N LEU A 38 -15.88 -16.67 10.56
CA LEU A 38 -16.27 -15.38 10.00
C LEU A 38 -15.49 -14.23 10.62
N ALA A 39 -15.22 -14.27 11.92
CA ALA A 39 -14.48 -13.21 12.60
C ALA A 39 -13.05 -13.06 12.07
N ASP A 40 -12.34 -14.17 11.90
CA ASP A 40 -10.96 -14.16 11.38
C ASP A 40 -10.93 -13.77 9.91
N LYS A 41 -11.88 -14.24 9.10
CA LYS A 41 -12.03 -13.85 7.70
C LYS A 41 -12.38 -12.38 7.56
N ALA A 42 -13.29 -11.84 8.35
CA ALA A 42 -13.62 -10.42 8.33
C ALA A 42 -12.41 -9.57 8.75
N LEU A 43 -11.70 -9.98 9.80
CA LEU A 43 -10.47 -9.29 10.22
C LEU A 43 -9.44 -9.27 9.09
N SER A 44 -9.20 -10.39 8.44
CA SER A 44 -8.26 -10.50 7.32
C SER A 44 -8.71 -9.67 6.11
N HIS A 45 -10.01 -9.68 5.80
CA HIS A 45 -10.57 -9.01 4.63
C HIS A 45 -10.57 -7.48 4.76
N PHE A 46 -10.90 -6.97 5.96
CA PHE A 46 -10.94 -5.54 6.24
C PHE A 46 -9.65 -4.98 6.83
N SER A 47 -8.63 -5.81 7.04
CA SER A 47 -7.32 -5.33 7.47
C SER A 47 -6.53 -4.73 6.31
N THR A 48 -5.73 -3.73 6.64
CA THR A 48 -4.71 -3.21 5.73
C THR A 48 -3.34 -3.56 6.30
N ALA A 49 -2.48 -4.14 5.47
CA ALA A 49 -1.13 -4.48 5.86
C ALA A 49 -0.12 -3.50 5.23
N ALA A 50 0.90 -3.15 6.00
CA ALA A 50 2.05 -2.41 5.50
C ALA A 50 3.32 -3.21 5.81
N ASP A 51 4.10 -3.50 4.77
CA ASP A 51 5.40 -4.16 4.90
C ASP A 51 6.51 -3.10 4.89
N ILE A 52 7.10 -2.81 6.05
CA ILE A 52 8.15 -1.81 6.19
C ILE A 52 9.41 -2.22 5.43
N LYS A 53 9.81 -3.49 5.49
CA LYS A 53 11.01 -3.97 4.79
C LYS A 53 10.81 -3.97 3.28
N GLY A 54 9.67 -4.45 2.82
CA GLY A 54 9.29 -4.41 1.41
C GLY A 54 9.22 -2.97 0.89
N SER A 55 8.68 -2.05 1.67
CA SER A 55 8.64 -0.62 1.31
C SER A 55 10.04 -0.01 1.17
N LEU A 56 10.98 -0.35 2.05
CA LEU A 56 12.37 0.09 1.94
C LEU A 56 13.05 -0.46 0.69
N GLN A 57 12.87 -1.74 0.38
CA GLN A 57 13.40 -2.37 -0.82
C GLN A 57 12.80 -1.76 -2.09
N TRP A 58 11.50 -1.47 -2.07
CA TRP A 58 10.80 -0.83 -3.18
C TRP A 58 11.34 0.59 -3.44
N LEU A 59 11.55 1.40 -2.40
CA LEU A 59 12.15 2.73 -2.53
C LEU A 59 13.56 2.66 -3.15
N GLU A 60 14.38 1.69 -2.73
CA GLU A 60 15.72 1.48 -3.30
C GLU A 60 15.66 1.11 -4.79
N GLN A 61 14.77 0.20 -5.18
CA GLN A 61 14.58 -0.20 -6.57
C GLN A 61 14.08 0.98 -7.42
N TRP A 62 13.11 1.73 -6.90
CA TRP A 62 12.59 2.89 -7.59
C TRP A 62 13.67 3.96 -7.80
N ARG A 63 14.52 4.23 -6.81
CA ARG A 63 15.65 5.15 -6.94
C ARG A 63 16.60 4.76 -8.09
N LYS A 64 16.88 3.47 -8.24
CA LYS A 64 17.68 2.96 -9.36
C LYS A 64 17.00 3.19 -10.71
N THR A 65 15.69 2.97 -10.77
CA THR A 65 14.89 3.20 -11.98
C THR A 65 14.83 4.68 -12.33
N GLN A 66 14.58 5.54 -11.34
CA GLN A 66 14.55 6.99 -11.56
C GLN A 66 15.86 7.53 -12.13
N ARG A 67 17.01 7.10 -11.63
CA ARG A 67 18.34 7.50 -12.15
C ARG A 67 18.54 7.08 -13.59
N ARG A 68 18.04 5.92 -14.01
CA ARG A 68 18.07 5.50 -15.42
C ARG A 68 17.20 6.40 -16.28
N LEU A 69 15.96 6.64 -15.86
CA LEU A 69 15.02 7.52 -16.54
C LEU A 69 15.59 8.95 -16.69
N GLU A 70 16.23 9.48 -15.64
CA GLU A 70 16.88 10.79 -15.69
C GLU A 70 17.98 10.84 -16.74
N THR A 71 18.76 9.77 -16.90
CA THR A 71 19.81 9.67 -17.93
C THR A 71 19.20 9.60 -19.32
N ASP A 72 18.15 8.81 -19.51
CA ASP A 72 17.50 8.58 -20.80
C ASP A 72 16.68 9.80 -21.26
N LEU A 73 16.07 10.53 -20.30
CA LEU A 73 15.24 11.70 -20.53
C LEU A 73 15.97 13.04 -20.31
N SER A 74 17.29 13.03 -20.30
CA SER A 74 18.13 14.22 -20.02
C SER A 74 17.83 15.44 -20.91
N ALA A 75 17.19 15.24 -22.06
CA ALA A 75 16.72 16.31 -22.93
C ALA A 75 15.51 17.11 -22.37
N ALA A 76 14.77 16.57 -21.40
CA ALA A 76 13.59 17.20 -20.82
C ALA A 76 13.93 17.95 -19.52
N SER A 77 14.53 19.13 -19.63
CA SER A 77 14.91 19.98 -18.47
C SER A 77 13.73 20.29 -17.50
N SER A 78 12.49 20.19 -17.99
CA SER A 78 11.29 20.40 -17.19
C SER A 78 11.05 19.35 -16.09
N LEU A 79 11.64 18.15 -16.19
CA LEU A 79 11.49 17.06 -15.23
C LEU A 79 12.55 17.07 -14.12
N THR A 80 13.61 17.82 -14.25
CA THR A 80 14.70 17.86 -13.26
C THR A 80 14.19 18.21 -11.85
N ALA A 81 13.29 19.17 -11.74
CA ALA A 81 12.71 19.57 -10.47
C ALA A 81 11.89 18.43 -9.83
N VAL A 82 11.19 17.63 -10.63
CA VAL A 82 10.42 16.47 -10.17
C VAL A 82 11.35 15.37 -9.66
N TYR A 83 12.43 15.10 -10.39
CA TYR A 83 13.45 14.11 -9.98
C TYR A 83 14.10 14.48 -8.66
N VAL A 84 14.54 15.74 -8.50
CA VAL A 84 15.17 16.24 -7.26
C VAL A 84 14.19 16.14 -6.10
N LYS A 85 12.95 16.56 -6.30
CA LYS A 85 11.91 16.49 -5.27
C LYS A 85 11.63 15.03 -4.87
N ASN A 86 11.48 14.13 -5.81
CA ASN A 86 11.24 12.72 -5.54
C ASN A 86 12.41 12.08 -4.78
N GLU A 87 13.66 12.40 -5.11
CA GLU A 87 14.84 11.89 -4.39
C GLU A 87 14.86 12.36 -2.92
N GLN A 88 14.50 13.62 -2.67
CA GLN A 88 14.36 14.15 -1.31
C GLN A 88 13.26 13.43 -0.54
N LEU A 89 12.07 13.28 -1.13
CA LEU A 89 10.94 12.59 -0.52
C LEU A 89 11.25 11.11 -0.23
N MET A 90 11.93 10.42 -1.16
CA MET A 90 12.35 9.02 -0.95
C MET A 90 13.35 8.91 0.20
N THR A 91 14.30 9.83 0.30
CA THR A 91 15.29 9.84 1.39
C THR A 91 14.61 10.06 2.73
N GLU A 92 13.67 10.99 2.80
CA GLU A 92 12.91 11.23 4.02
C GLU A 92 12.00 10.04 4.38
N ALA A 93 11.29 9.47 3.41
CA ALA A 93 10.44 8.30 3.61
C ALA A 93 11.25 7.09 4.14
N GLU A 94 12.45 6.84 3.60
CA GLU A 94 13.36 5.81 4.13
C GLU A 94 13.74 6.07 5.58
N ALA A 95 14.11 7.29 5.94
CA ALA A 95 14.46 7.64 7.31
C ALA A 95 13.27 7.39 8.24
N ARG A 96 12.07 7.87 7.87
CA ARG A 96 10.85 7.68 8.68
C ARG A 96 10.40 6.22 8.78
N LEU A 97 10.57 5.41 7.72
CA LEU A 97 10.29 3.97 7.80
C LEU A 97 11.25 3.25 8.77
N ARG A 98 12.53 3.63 8.79
CA ARG A 98 13.50 3.10 9.75
C ARG A 98 13.17 3.53 11.18
N ASP A 99 12.79 4.80 11.39
CA ASP A 99 12.33 5.31 12.67
C ASP A 99 11.09 4.54 13.14
N LEU A 100 10.12 4.30 12.26
CA LEU A 100 8.92 3.51 12.56
C LEU A 100 9.28 2.08 12.96
N TRP A 101 10.20 1.44 12.23
CA TRP A 101 10.66 0.10 12.55
C TRP A 101 11.29 0.02 13.96
N LEU A 102 12.19 0.96 14.28
CA LEU A 102 12.82 1.04 15.59
C LEU A 102 11.79 1.31 16.71
N LEU A 103 10.85 2.20 16.45
CA LEU A 103 9.80 2.53 17.41
C LEU A 103 8.87 1.33 17.66
N VAL A 104 8.47 0.61 16.63
CA VAL A 104 7.66 -0.60 16.75
C VAL A 104 8.41 -1.66 17.58
N GLN A 105 9.72 -1.85 17.36
CA GLN A 105 10.52 -2.77 18.15
C GLN A 105 10.64 -2.38 19.63
N GLN A 106 10.58 -1.09 19.95
CA GLN A 106 10.61 -0.61 21.34
C GLN A 106 9.28 -0.79 22.07
N VAL A 107 8.17 -0.61 21.37
CA VAL A 107 6.82 -0.67 21.98
C VAL A 107 6.16 -2.06 21.89
N ALA A 108 6.59 -2.89 20.94
CA ALA A 108 6.05 -4.23 20.74
C ALA A 108 6.97 -5.26 21.40
N VAL A 109 6.49 -5.87 22.48
CA VAL A 109 7.11 -7.09 23.03
C VAL A 109 6.52 -8.26 22.24
N PHE A 110 7.25 -8.71 21.23
CA PHE A 110 6.82 -9.84 20.42
C PHE A 110 6.85 -11.12 21.22
N ASP A 111 5.70 -11.76 21.34
CA ASP A 111 5.61 -13.09 21.94
C ASP A 111 6.23 -14.10 20.96
N VAL A 112 7.35 -14.66 21.36
CA VAL A 112 7.98 -15.78 20.65
C VAL A 112 7.21 -17.01 21.09
N GLY A 113 6.09 -17.29 20.43
CA GLY A 113 5.20 -18.40 20.73
C GLY A 113 5.96 -19.72 20.96
N ASN A 114 5.33 -20.64 21.67
CA ASN A 114 5.87 -21.93 22.10
C ASN A 114 6.35 -22.82 20.94
N GLY A 115 7.40 -22.41 20.21
CA GLY A 115 8.25 -23.29 19.43
C GLY A 115 7.67 -23.95 18.18
N SER A 116 6.53 -23.51 17.66
CA SER A 116 6.09 -23.93 16.32
C SER A 116 6.91 -23.17 15.28
N GLN A 117 7.58 -23.89 14.40
CA GLN A 117 8.41 -23.37 13.30
C GLN A 117 7.64 -22.49 12.30
N TYR A 118 6.30 -22.38 12.47
CA TYR A 118 5.36 -21.66 11.62
C TYR A 118 4.75 -20.41 12.29
N ASP A 119 4.93 -20.21 13.60
CA ASP A 119 4.39 -19.07 14.31
C ASP A 119 5.33 -17.85 14.15
N GLN A 120 4.93 -16.92 13.29
CA GLN A 120 5.60 -15.63 13.24
C GLN A 120 5.31 -14.84 14.53
N PRO A 121 6.32 -14.16 15.11
CA PRO A 121 6.11 -13.33 16.27
C PRO A 121 5.04 -12.28 16.02
N GLN A 122 4.00 -12.26 16.84
CA GLN A 122 2.89 -11.31 16.72
C GLN A 122 2.81 -10.42 17.95
N PHE A 123 2.40 -9.20 17.76
CA PHE A 123 2.07 -8.26 18.81
C PHE A 123 0.77 -7.56 18.50
N ARG A 124 -0.15 -7.54 19.45
CA ARG A 124 -1.41 -6.79 19.36
C ARG A 124 -1.41 -5.66 20.36
N PHE A 125 -1.62 -4.45 19.90
CA PHE A 125 -1.74 -3.31 20.80
C PHE A 125 -2.95 -3.48 21.73
N PRO A 126 -2.79 -3.30 23.06
CA PRO A 126 -3.87 -3.43 24.01
C PRO A 126 -5.06 -2.56 23.63
N HIS A 127 -6.26 -3.15 23.65
CA HIS A 127 -7.52 -2.49 23.26
C HIS A 127 -7.52 -1.87 21.83
N GLY A 128 -6.64 -2.35 20.96
CA GLY A 128 -6.48 -1.80 19.59
C GLY A 128 -5.95 -0.37 19.55
N LYS A 129 -5.42 0.15 20.65
CA LYS A 129 -4.88 1.52 20.72
C LYS A 129 -3.43 1.56 20.30
N ILE A 130 -3.19 2.11 19.13
CA ILE A 130 -1.84 2.37 18.65
C ILE A 130 -1.24 3.55 19.43
N PRO A 131 -0.01 3.42 19.98
CA PRO A 131 0.65 4.53 20.67
C PRO A 131 0.78 5.78 19.81
N GLU A 132 0.64 6.96 20.45
CA GLU A 132 0.66 8.25 19.77
C GLU A 132 1.91 8.43 18.88
N PRO A 133 3.15 8.14 19.33
CA PRO A 133 4.33 8.33 18.49
C PRO A 133 4.31 7.48 17.21
N VAL A 134 3.73 6.27 17.26
CA VAL A 134 3.55 5.40 16.08
C VAL A 134 2.54 6.00 15.12
N ARG A 135 1.44 6.54 15.63
CA ARG A 135 0.39 7.20 14.84
C ARG A 135 0.90 8.46 14.14
N GLU A 136 1.62 9.31 14.87
CA GLU A 136 2.21 10.53 14.33
C GLU A 136 3.17 10.22 13.19
N LEU A 137 4.06 9.24 13.40
CA LEU A 137 5.03 8.85 12.38
C LEU A 137 4.35 8.21 11.16
N ALA A 138 3.31 7.42 11.36
CA ALA A 138 2.49 6.88 10.27
C ALA A 138 1.79 7.98 9.46
N ALA A 139 1.28 9.03 10.12
CA ALA A 139 0.68 10.17 9.44
C ALA A 139 1.70 10.95 8.58
N VAL A 140 2.92 11.13 9.08
CA VAL A 140 4.01 11.75 8.29
C VAL A 140 4.32 10.89 7.06
N LEU A 141 4.45 9.58 7.22
CA LEU A 141 4.69 8.66 6.12
C LEU A 141 3.56 8.69 5.08
N GLN A 142 2.31 8.79 5.50
CA GLN A 142 1.17 8.92 4.59
C GLN A 142 1.30 10.15 3.70
N ILE A 143 1.69 11.31 4.25
CA ILE A 143 1.90 12.54 3.50
C ILE A 143 3.06 12.40 2.51
N LEU A 144 4.18 11.80 2.94
CA LEU A 144 5.35 11.57 2.10
C LEU A 144 5.02 10.67 0.92
N PHE A 145 4.36 9.54 1.16
CA PHE A 145 3.97 8.62 0.09
C PHE A 145 2.92 9.21 -0.86
N ALA A 146 1.96 10.01 -0.36
CA ALA A 146 1.02 10.74 -1.22
C ALA A 146 1.74 11.74 -2.13
N SER A 147 2.74 12.43 -1.61
CA SER A 147 3.57 13.36 -2.39
C SER A 147 4.43 12.64 -3.43
N LEU A 148 5.01 11.48 -3.08
CA LEU A 148 5.74 10.62 -4.02
C LEU A 148 4.84 10.11 -5.14
N LEU A 149 3.64 9.66 -4.83
CA LEU A 149 2.67 9.18 -5.81
C LEU A 149 2.36 10.29 -6.84
N SER A 150 2.10 11.51 -6.39
CA SER A 150 1.90 12.67 -7.28
C SER A 150 3.12 12.95 -8.17
N GLY A 151 4.34 12.78 -7.65
CA GLY A 151 5.56 12.90 -8.42
C GLY A 151 5.69 11.82 -9.49
N PHE A 152 5.33 10.58 -9.17
CA PHE A 152 5.34 9.46 -10.10
C PHE A 152 4.30 9.61 -11.21
N ASP A 153 3.10 10.09 -10.88
CA ASP A 153 2.06 10.40 -11.87
C ASP A 153 2.55 11.45 -12.88
N THR A 154 3.28 12.45 -12.40
CA THR A 154 3.87 13.48 -13.26
C THR A 154 4.89 12.89 -14.22
N LEU A 155 5.75 11.97 -13.76
CA LEU A 155 6.72 11.27 -14.59
C LEU A 155 6.04 10.34 -15.60
N ASP A 156 5.03 9.59 -15.19
CA ASP A 156 4.26 8.70 -16.07
C ASP A 156 3.58 9.47 -17.21
N GLN A 157 2.97 10.61 -16.89
CA GLN A 157 2.33 11.47 -17.91
C GLN A 157 3.36 12.02 -18.89
N ALA A 158 4.55 12.42 -18.41
CA ALA A 158 5.60 12.93 -19.29
C ALA A 158 6.16 11.84 -20.20
N LEU A 159 6.34 10.60 -19.68
CA LEU A 159 6.77 9.46 -20.48
C LEU A 159 5.74 9.10 -21.56
N LYS A 160 4.46 9.05 -21.22
CA LYS A 160 3.39 8.79 -22.19
C LYS A 160 3.33 9.83 -23.30
N LYS A 161 3.54 11.10 -22.95
CA LYS A 161 3.59 12.17 -23.94
C LYS A 161 4.80 12.05 -24.87
N GLY A 162 6.00 11.80 -24.32
CA GLY A 162 7.20 11.59 -25.12
C GLY A 162 7.07 10.43 -26.12
N LEU A 163 6.53 9.29 -25.66
CA LEU A 163 6.28 8.14 -26.53
C LEU A 163 5.23 8.43 -27.62
N ALA A 164 4.21 9.25 -27.34
CA ALA A 164 3.22 9.63 -28.33
C ALA A 164 3.80 10.56 -29.42
N ASP A 165 4.68 11.47 -29.03
CA ASP A 165 5.36 12.39 -29.95
C ASP A 165 6.33 11.63 -30.87
N ASP A 166 7.12 10.68 -30.36
CA ASP A 166 8.02 9.82 -31.13
C ASP A 166 7.25 8.96 -32.16
N HIS A 167 6.09 8.42 -31.80
CA HIS A 167 5.24 7.66 -32.73
C HIS A 167 4.66 8.51 -33.85
N GLN A 168 4.43 9.81 -33.64
CA GLN A 168 3.94 10.71 -34.68
C GLN A 168 5.06 11.13 -35.68
N GLU A 169 6.32 11.15 -35.25
CA GLU A 169 7.44 11.40 -36.16
C GLU A 169 7.71 10.22 -37.08
N ILE A 170 7.67 8.98 -36.55
CA ILE A 170 7.92 7.75 -37.35
C ILE A 170 6.84 7.51 -38.41
N THR A 171 5.63 8.04 -38.24
CA THR A 171 4.52 7.88 -39.22
C THR A 171 4.47 8.97 -40.29
N LYS A 172 5.38 9.94 -40.27
CA LYS A 172 5.45 11.04 -41.26
C LYS A 172 6.55 10.88 -42.33
N ASP A 173 7.41 9.89 -42.17
CA ASP A 173 8.42 9.46 -43.12
C ASP A 173 7.92 8.26 -43.96
#